data_175d3749323aa1d428c2d1c8e16bd32f
#
_entry.id   175d3749323aa1d428c2d1c8e16bd32f
#
_cell.length_a   1.000
_cell.length_b   1.000
_cell.length_c   1.000
_cell.angle_alpha   90.00
_cell.angle_beta   90.00
_cell.angle_gamma   90.00
#
_symmetry.space_group_name_H-M   'P 1'
#
loop_
_entity.id
_entity.type
_entity.pdbx_description
1 polymer ?
#
loop_
_entity_poly.entity_id
_entity_poly.type
_entity_poly.pdbx_seq_one_letter_code
_entity_poly.pdbx_strand_id
1 'polypeptide(L)'
;MNFKNFSISRNEGKLFAKISGDTNSIHLDENIGYNSIYGDTIIHGCYLIIKFLKRKNIKEFKNIKFNFSDGFVYERIIKSQKIIKKNSNNYTLIQDNKIKADIYLNNKITKDESSLYKRITFKKKFLIKKENKIKFKNFNSNLNIALCYLSKYVGMYYPGKNSLITEIDINKTNKIFLKNDYVNISSFRIDKRFPIIINILTYKNYKIYFKTAIRPALNLTFNKPNKKILEDVNKINKNIFIIGASSGIGLDMLNIFKHKKKNKI
;
A
#
# COMPACT_ATOMS: atom_id res chain seq x y z
N MET A 1 -15.61 -25.04 5.00
CA MET A 1 -15.23 -23.61 4.96
C MET A 1 -15.23 -23.14 3.51
N ASN A 2 -16.19 -22.30 3.10
CA ASN A 2 -16.23 -21.82 1.71
C ASN A 2 -15.23 -20.67 1.52
N PHE A 3 -14.03 -20.99 1.06
CA PHE A 3 -13.05 -20.00 0.60
C PHE A 3 -13.53 -19.40 -0.71
N LYS A 4 -14.05 -18.18 -0.72
CA LYS A 4 -14.26 -17.45 -1.97
C LYS A 4 -12.94 -16.84 -2.41
N ASN A 5 -12.20 -17.59 -3.21
CA ASN A 5 -10.97 -17.12 -3.85
C ASN A 5 -11.31 -16.08 -4.92
N PHE A 6 -10.43 -15.11 -5.13
CA PHE A 6 -10.51 -14.16 -6.22
C PHE A 6 -9.10 -13.72 -6.65
N SER A 7 -9.00 -13.20 -7.84
CA SER A 7 -7.81 -12.52 -8.33
C SER A 7 -8.19 -11.12 -8.80
N ILE A 8 -7.19 -10.29 -8.98
CA ILE A 8 -7.32 -8.95 -9.56
C ILE A 8 -6.33 -8.89 -10.72
N SER A 9 -6.83 -8.57 -11.91
CA SER A 9 -6.00 -8.48 -13.09
C SER A 9 -5.27 -7.13 -13.18
N ARG A 10 -4.13 -7.10 -13.91
CA ARG A 10 -3.43 -5.84 -14.21
C ARG A 10 -4.34 -4.85 -14.95
N ASN A 11 -5.22 -5.32 -15.82
CA ASN A 11 -6.18 -4.47 -16.52
C ASN A 11 -7.17 -3.81 -15.57
N GLU A 12 -7.65 -4.53 -14.56
CA GLU A 12 -8.48 -3.95 -13.50
C GLU A 12 -7.70 -2.90 -12.70
N GLY A 13 -6.43 -3.14 -12.41
CA GLY A 13 -5.55 -2.18 -11.75
C GLY A 13 -5.36 -0.90 -12.59
N LYS A 14 -5.10 -1.04 -13.90
CA LYS A 14 -5.01 0.10 -14.84
C LYS A 14 -6.32 0.88 -14.92
N LEU A 15 -7.46 0.19 -14.93
CA LEU A 15 -8.77 0.84 -14.90
C LEU A 15 -9.00 1.62 -13.58
N PHE A 16 -8.64 1.01 -12.44
CA PHE A 16 -8.74 1.69 -11.15
C PHE A 16 -7.84 2.93 -11.10
N ALA A 17 -6.60 2.83 -11.58
CA ALA A 17 -5.69 3.98 -11.68
C ALA A 17 -6.28 5.13 -12.51
N LYS A 18 -6.89 4.80 -13.66
CA LYS A 18 -7.58 5.79 -14.51
C LYS A 18 -8.77 6.45 -13.80
N ILE A 19 -9.56 5.68 -13.06
CA ILE A 19 -10.73 6.17 -12.34
C ILE A 19 -10.34 7.00 -11.12
N SER A 20 -9.44 6.46 -10.28
CA SER A 20 -9.00 7.11 -9.04
C SER A 20 -8.07 8.30 -9.30
N GLY A 21 -7.28 8.24 -10.37
CA GLY A 21 -6.17 9.14 -10.65
C GLY A 21 -4.93 8.83 -9.80
N ASP A 22 -4.84 7.62 -9.24
CA ASP A 22 -3.63 7.10 -8.61
C ASP A 22 -2.80 6.35 -9.66
N THR A 23 -1.86 7.06 -10.24
CA THR A 23 -0.94 6.54 -11.26
C THR A 23 0.44 6.22 -10.70
N ASN A 24 0.52 5.87 -9.42
CA ASN A 24 1.78 5.47 -8.81
C ASN A 24 2.38 4.26 -9.52
N SER A 25 3.61 4.40 -9.97
CA SER A 25 4.30 3.44 -10.84
C SER A 25 4.49 2.05 -10.20
N ILE A 26 4.51 1.92 -8.89
CA ILE A 26 4.57 0.62 -8.20
C ILE A 26 3.38 -0.29 -8.56
N HIS A 27 2.28 0.29 -8.99
CA HIS A 27 1.07 -0.42 -9.39
C HIS A 27 0.96 -0.67 -10.89
N LEU A 28 1.71 0.04 -11.73
CA LEU A 28 1.48 0.10 -13.16
C LEU A 28 2.70 -0.23 -14.01
N ASP A 29 3.91 0.01 -13.51
CA ASP A 29 5.17 -0.18 -14.20
C ASP A 29 5.83 -1.48 -13.75
N GLU A 30 5.92 -2.44 -14.68
CA GLU A 30 6.46 -3.77 -14.40
C GLU A 30 7.95 -3.73 -14.01
N ASN A 31 8.73 -2.80 -14.58
CA ASN A 31 10.15 -2.66 -14.24
C ASN A 31 10.31 -2.16 -12.80
N ILE A 32 9.50 -1.17 -12.40
CA ILE A 32 9.51 -0.66 -11.03
C ILE A 32 8.97 -1.70 -10.07
N GLY A 33 7.94 -2.44 -10.45
CA GLY A 33 7.41 -3.56 -9.67
C GLY A 33 8.45 -4.65 -9.47
N TYR A 34 9.11 -5.09 -10.52
CA TYR A 34 10.14 -6.12 -10.49
C TYR A 34 11.31 -5.73 -9.58
N ASN A 35 11.76 -4.48 -9.66
CA ASN A 35 12.85 -3.96 -8.83
C ASN A 35 12.42 -3.55 -7.41
N SER A 36 11.17 -3.77 -7.05
CA SER A 36 10.66 -3.53 -5.69
C SER A 36 10.89 -4.75 -4.79
N ILE A 37 10.68 -4.58 -3.48
CA ILE A 37 10.72 -5.69 -2.51
C ILE A 37 9.65 -6.77 -2.78
N TYR A 38 8.70 -6.51 -3.66
CA TYR A 38 7.61 -7.43 -4.02
C TYR A 38 7.95 -8.29 -5.23
N GLY A 39 8.98 -7.93 -6.01
CA GLY A 39 9.37 -8.61 -7.26
C GLY A 39 8.35 -8.52 -8.39
N ASP A 40 7.32 -7.70 -8.25
CA ASP A 40 6.27 -7.47 -9.25
C ASP A 40 5.45 -6.22 -8.90
N THR A 41 4.57 -5.78 -9.80
CA THR A 41 3.59 -4.73 -9.53
C THR A 41 2.56 -5.18 -8.50
N ILE A 42 2.21 -4.31 -7.58
CA ILE A 42 1.27 -4.60 -6.50
C ILE A 42 -0.11 -3.96 -6.73
N ILE A 43 -1.13 -4.61 -6.20
CA ILE A 43 -2.51 -4.15 -6.25
C ILE A 43 -2.66 -2.87 -5.39
N HIS A 44 -3.39 -1.88 -5.89
CA HIS A 44 -3.80 -0.73 -5.08
C HIS A 44 -4.58 -1.21 -3.85
N GLY A 45 -4.12 -0.90 -2.63
CA GLY A 45 -4.78 -1.34 -1.40
C GLY A 45 -6.26 -0.94 -1.32
N CYS A 46 -6.59 0.27 -1.76
CA CYS A 46 -7.98 0.74 -1.82
C CYS A 46 -8.85 -0.06 -2.80
N TYR A 47 -8.27 -0.48 -3.94
CA TYR A 47 -9.00 -1.33 -4.89
C TYR A 47 -9.25 -2.73 -4.35
N LEU A 48 -8.26 -3.30 -3.66
CA LEU A 48 -8.42 -4.59 -2.97
C LEU A 48 -9.57 -4.55 -1.96
N ILE A 49 -9.69 -3.47 -1.18
CA ILE A 49 -10.81 -3.26 -0.25
C ILE A 49 -12.15 -3.29 -0.99
N ILE A 50 -12.28 -2.51 -2.08
CA ILE A 50 -13.51 -2.45 -2.87
C ILE A 50 -13.89 -3.83 -3.40
N LYS A 51 -12.93 -4.58 -3.95
CA LYS A 51 -13.14 -5.94 -4.47
C LYS A 51 -13.54 -6.91 -3.36
N PHE A 52 -12.88 -6.85 -2.21
CA PHE A 52 -13.20 -7.68 -1.05
C PHE A 52 -14.64 -7.44 -0.57
N LEU A 53 -15.02 -6.17 -0.33
CA LEU A 53 -16.38 -5.82 0.12
C LEU A 53 -17.43 -6.31 -0.87
N LYS A 54 -17.20 -6.12 -2.18
CA LYS A 54 -18.09 -6.61 -3.23
C LYS A 54 -18.20 -8.14 -3.23
N ARG A 55 -17.08 -8.85 -3.15
CA ARG A 55 -17.05 -10.33 -3.16
C ARG A 55 -17.73 -10.96 -1.94
N LYS A 56 -17.59 -10.32 -0.77
CA LYS A 56 -18.23 -10.76 0.47
C LYS A 56 -19.66 -10.25 0.62
N ASN A 57 -20.15 -9.43 -0.32
CA ASN A 57 -21.44 -8.76 -0.28
C ASN A 57 -21.67 -7.96 1.03
N ILE A 58 -20.58 -7.33 1.52
CA ILE A 58 -20.62 -6.50 2.72
C ILE A 58 -21.13 -5.11 2.33
N LYS A 59 -22.42 -4.87 2.50
CA LYS A 59 -23.08 -3.60 2.16
C LYS A 59 -23.21 -2.68 3.36
N GLU A 60 -23.32 -3.27 4.56
CA GLU A 60 -23.54 -2.54 5.81
C GLU A 60 -22.52 -2.92 6.87
N PHE A 61 -21.99 -1.93 7.52
CA PHE A 61 -21.09 -2.02 8.67
C PHE A 61 -21.06 -0.67 9.40
N LYS A 62 -20.73 -0.68 10.68
CA LYS A 62 -20.43 0.55 11.44
C LYS A 62 -18.95 0.89 11.35
N ASN A 63 -18.12 -0.13 11.48
CA ASN A 63 -16.66 -0.01 11.35
C ASN A 63 -16.10 -1.24 10.64
N ILE A 64 -15.11 -0.99 9.79
CA ILE A 64 -14.28 -2.05 9.20
C ILE A 64 -12.83 -1.57 9.12
N LYS A 65 -11.93 -2.40 9.65
CA LYS A 65 -10.49 -2.11 9.70
C LYS A 65 -9.72 -3.12 8.87
N PHE A 66 -8.79 -2.64 8.07
CA PHE A 66 -7.85 -3.40 7.26
C PHE A 66 -6.42 -3.11 7.75
N ASN A 67 -5.69 -4.15 8.12
CA ASN A 67 -4.27 -4.09 8.43
C ASN A 67 -3.50 -4.82 7.33
N PHE A 68 -2.62 -4.14 6.63
CA PHE A 68 -1.78 -4.70 5.59
C PHE A 68 -0.39 -4.99 6.15
N SER A 69 0.04 -6.24 6.10
CA SER A 69 1.39 -6.66 6.48
C SER A 69 2.32 -6.81 5.27
N ASP A 70 1.73 -6.96 4.04
CA ASP A 70 2.49 -7.12 2.81
C ASP A 70 1.67 -6.65 1.58
N GLY A 71 2.34 -6.45 0.43
CA GLY A 71 1.72 -6.13 -0.85
C GLY A 71 1.08 -7.34 -1.53
N PHE A 72 -0.05 -7.13 -2.17
CA PHE A 72 -0.71 -8.15 -3.00
C PHE A 72 -0.31 -7.95 -4.47
N VAL A 73 0.14 -9.00 -5.12
CA VAL A 73 0.56 -9.01 -6.52
C VAL A 73 -0.64 -9.31 -7.43
N TYR A 74 -0.68 -8.67 -8.60
CA TYR A 74 -1.73 -8.94 -9.60
C TYR A 74 -1.66 -10.37 -10.14
N GLU A 75 -2.75 -10.82 -10.77
CA GLU A 75 -2.94 -12.12 -11.43
C GLU A 75 -2.83 -13.34 -10.50
N ARG A 76 -2.45 -13.17 -9.25
CA ARG A 76 -2.34 -14.26 -8.29
C ARG A 76 -3.62 -14.44 -7.48
N ILE A 77 -3.88 -15.68 -7.07
CA ILE A 77 -5.06 -16.03 -6.28
C ILE A 77 -4.95 -15.48 -4.87
N ILE A 78 -5.97 -14.73 -4.46
CA ILE A 78 -6.15 -14.24 -3.10
C ILE A 78 -7.20 -15.13 -2.42
N LYS A 79 -6.79 -15.83 -1.38
CA LYS A 79 -7.67 -16.65 -0.53
C LYS A 79 -8.19 -15.78 0.61
N SER A 80 -9.49 -15.83 0.85
CA SER A 80 -10.11 -15.10 1.95
C SER A 80 -10.67 -16.08 2.95
N GLN A 81 -10.05 -16.17 4.11
CA GLN A 81 -10.46 -17.04 5.21
C GLN A 81 -11.23 -16.24 6.27
N LYS A 82 -12.42 -16.74 6.65
CA LYS A 82 -13.19 -16.16 7.75
C LYS A 82 -12.71 -16.75 9.05
N ILE A 83 -12.39 -15.91 10.01
CA ILE A 83 -12.03 -16.28 11.38
C ILE A 83 -13.23 -15.96 12.27
N ILE A 84 -13.87 -17.01 12.79
CA ILE A 84 -15.00 -16.85 13.70
C ILE A 84 -14.44 -16.77 15.12
N LYS A 85 -14.41 -15.58 15.70
CA LYS A 85 -14.23 -15.39 17.15
C LYS A 85 -15.57 -14.97 17.75
N LYS A 86 -15.82 -15.30 19.02
CA LYS A 86 -17.04 -14.87 19.74
C LYS A 86 -17.32 -13.38 19.44
N ASN A 87 -18.45 -13.10 18.77
CA ASN A 87 -18.96 -11.76 18.44
C ASN A 87 -18.19 -10.92 17.40
N SER A 88 -17.27 -11.49 16.61
CA SER A 88 -16.59 -10.74 15.54
C SER A 88 -16.48 -11.54 14.25
N ASN A 89 -16.82 -10.90 13.13
CA ASN A 89 -16.59 -11.44 11.80
C ASN A 89 -15.26 -10.91 11.27
N ASN A 90 -14.17 -11.64 11.51
CA ASN A 90 -12.86 -11.29 11.03
C ASN A 90 -12.51 -12.10 9.78
N TYR A 91 -11.64 -11.55 8.94
CA TYR A 91 -11.13 -12.25 7.77
C TYR A 91 -9.62 -12.05 7.67
N THR A 92 -8.93 -13.06 7.14
CA THR A 92 -7.56 -12.93 6.67
C THR A 92 -7.53 -13.05 5.15
N LEU A 93 -6.67 -12.26 4.51
CA LEU A 93 -6.35 -12.41 3.09
C LEU A 93 -4.97 -13.02 2.95
N ILE A 94 -4.92 -14.10 2.19
CA ILE A 94 -3.73 -14.93 2.00
C ILE A 94 -3.40 -14.95 0.51
N GLN A 95 -2.15 -14.71 0.18
CA GLN A 95 -1.59 -14.87 -1.16
C GLN A 95 -0.22 -15.52 -1.04
N ASP A 96 0.11 -16.47 -1.93
CA ASP A 96 1.38 -17.21 -1.93
C ASP A 96 1.67 -17.88 -0.56
N ASN A 97 0.63 -18.45 0.06
CA ASN A 97 0.63 -19.09 1.38
C ASN A 97 1.05 -18.17 2.56
N LYS A 98 1.07 -16.85 2.35
CA LYS A 98 1.35 -15.85 3.40
C LYS A 98 0.11 -15.03 3.71
N ILE A 99 -0.14 -14.76 4.99
CA ILE A 99 -1.13 -13.78 5.42
C ILE A 99 -0.58 -12.39 5.07
N LYS A 100 -1.31 -11.67 4.24
CA LYS A 100 -0.92 -10.33 3.78
C LYS A 100 -1.84 -9.22 4.28
N ALA A 101 -3.03 -9.56 4.76
CA ALA A 101 -3.89 -8.59 5.43
C ALA A 101 -4.85 -9.27 6.40
N ASP A 102 -5.17 -8.56 7.48
CA ASP A 102 -6.22 -8.88 8.43
C ASP A 102 -7.34 -7.85 8.35
N ILE A 103 -8.59 -8.33 8.44
CA ILE A 103 -9.79 -7.51 8.30
C ILE A 103 -10.69 -7.76 9.51
N TYR A 104 -11.07 -6.68 10.17
CA TYR A 104 -11.90 -6.70 11.37
C TYR A 104 -13.20 -5.95 11.08
N LEU A 105 -14.35 -6.64 11.22
CA LEU A 105 -15.67 -6.02 11.17
C LEU A 105 -16.17 -5.82 12.59
N ASN A 106 -16.41 -4.58 12.96
CA ASN A 106 -16.89 -4.21 14.27
C ASN A 106 -18.28 -3.56 14.17
N ASN A 107 -19.13 -3.87 15.15
CA ASN A 107 -20.44 -3.24 15.30
C ASN A 107 -20.39 -1.89 16.05
N LYS A 108 -19.20 -1.52 16.53
CA LYS A 108 -18.94 -0.26 17.24
C LYS A 108 -18.01 0.62 16.41
N ILE A 109 -18.27 1.91 16.40
CA ILE A 109 -17.38 2.90 15.80
C ILE A 109 -16.14 2.99 16.69
N THR A 110 -14.95 3.01 16.10
CA THR A 110 -13.71 3.25 16.85
C THR A 110 -13.72 4.66 17.45
N LYS A 111 -13.11 4.83 18.64
CA LYS A 111 -13.01 6.13 19.29
C LYS A 111 -12.36 7.14 18.34
N ASP A 112 -12.88 8.36 18.38
CA ASP A 112 -12.30 9.45 17.62
C ASP A 112 -10.99 9.90 18.28
N GLU A 113 -9.88 9.46 17.72
CA GLU A 113 -8.54 9.81 18.18
C GLU A 113 -8.01 11.11 17.57
N SER A 114 -8.82 11.81 16.76
CA SER A 114 -8.36 13.04 16.10
C SER A 114 -7.90 14.13 17.05
N SER A 115 -8.43 14.15 18.28
CA SER A 115 -8.01 15.07 19.35
C SER A 115 -6.59 14.82 19.87
N LEU A 116 -6.03 13.62 19.66
CA LEU A 116 -4.67 13.27 20.05
C LEU A 116 -3.60 13.88 19.13
N TYR A 117 -4.01 14.32 17.93
CA TYR A 117 -3.08 14.81 16.90
C TYR A 117 -3.05 16.34 16.87
N LYS A 118 -2.06 16.93 17.53
CA LYS A 118 -1.99 18.38 17.75
C LYS A 118 -1.59 19.21 16.52
N ARG A 119 -0.87 18.63 15.53
CA ARG A 119 -0.33 19.41 14.41
C ARG A 119 -0.59 18.75 13.05
N ILE A 120 -1.34 19.43 12.20
CA ILE A 120 -1.55 19.02 10.79
C ILE A 120 -0.25 19.30 10.03
N THR A 121 0.30 18.27 9.40
CA THR A 121 1.51 18.36 8.56
C THR A 121 1.15 18.72 7.12
N PHE A 122 0.03 18.18 6.63
CA PHE A 122 -0.44 18.42 5.27
C PHE A 122 -1.97 18.30 5.22
N LYS A 123 -2.62 19.15 4.42
CA LYS A 123 -4.07 19.12 4.21
C LYS A 123 -4.40 19.25 2.74
N LYS A 124 -5.34 18.43 2.25
CA LYS A 124 -5.83 18.49 0.88
C LYS A 124 -7.34 18.37 0.85
N LYS A 125 -7.95 19.21 0.02
CA LYS A 125 -9.38 19.20 -0.26
C LYS A 125 -9.59 18.92 -1.73
N PHE A 126 -10.43 17.93 -2.05
CA PHE A 126 -10.76 17.57 -3.42
C PHE A 126 -12.22 17.87 -3.69
N LEU A 127 -12.50 18.65 -4.73
CA LEU A 127 -13.86 18.85 -5.24
C LEU A 127 -14.22 17.67 -6.15
N ILE A 128 -15.35 17.03 -5.91
CA ILE A 128 -15.91 15.99 -6.76
C ILE A 128 -16.75 16.65 -7.85
N LYS A 129 -16.17 16.82 -9.03
CA LYS A 129 -16.86 17.34 -10.18
C LYS A 129 -17.93 16.34 -10.69
N LYS A 130 -19.01 16.83 -11.32
CA LYS A 130 -20.06 15.99 -11.91
C LYS A 130 -19.51 14.94 -12.87
N GLU A 131 -18.52 15.28 -13.69
CA GLU A 131 -17.81 14.40 -14.61
C GLU A 131 -17.11 13.21 -13.89
N ASN A 132 -16.60 13.44 -12.68
CA ASN A 132 -16.01 12.39 -11.88
C ASN A 132 -17.06 11.43 -11.31
N LYS A 133 -18.29 11.91 -11.06
CA LYS A 133 -19.40 11.03 -10.63
C LYS A 133 -19.75 10.00 -11.71
N ILE A 134 -19.64 10.37 -13.00
CA ILE A 134 -19.85 9.46 -14.13
C ILE A 134 -18.75 8.41 -14.21
N LYS A 135 -17.47 8.81 -13.98
CA LYS A 135 -16.33 7.88 -13.93
C LYS A 135 -16.49 6.82 -12.83
N PHE A 136 -17.16 7.17 -11.75
CA PHE A 136 -17.44 6.27 -10.62
C PHE A 136 -18.75 5.47 -10.79
N LYS A 137 -19.40 5.47 -11.98
CA LYS A 137 -20.70 4.81 -12.22
C LYS A 137 -20.70 3.33 -11.79
N ASN A 138 -19.57 2.64 -11.93
CA ASN A 138 -19.40 1.25 -11.46
C ASN A 138 -18.98 1.16 -9.98
N PHE A 139 -18.77 2.29 -9.31
CA PHE A 139 -18.36 2.43 -7.92
C PHE A 139 -19.36 3.38 -7.21
N ASN A 140 -20.63 3.01 -7.23
CA ASN A 140 -21.75 3.91 -6.88
C ASN A 140 -21.86 4.26 -5.40
N SER A 141 -20.99 3.78 -4.53
CA SER A 141 -21.07 4.12 -3.11
C SER A 141 -20.15 5.29 -2.75
N ASN A 142 -20.60 6.13 -1.82
CA ASN A 142 -19.77 7.19 -1.25
C ASN A 142 -18.45 6.64 -0.68
N LEU A 143 -18.43 5.40 -0.18
CA LEU A 143 -17.23 4.72 0.27
C LEU A 143 -16.22 4.52 -0.87
N ASN A 144 -16.68 4.04 -2.03
CA ASN A 144 -15.80 3.79 -3.17
C ASN A 144 -15.15 5.09 -3.67
N ILE A 145 -15.92 6.18 -3.68
CA ILE A 145 -15.42 7.52 -4.00
C ILE A 145 -14.35 7.92 -2.98
N ALA A 146 -14.62 7.76 -1.67
CA ALA A 146 -13.66 8.08 -0.63
C ALA A 146 -12.36 7.28 -0.78
N LEU A 147 -12.44 5.97 -1.06
CA LEU A 147 -11.29 5.10 -1.26
C LEU A 147 -10.48 5.46 -2.52
N CYS A 148 -11.13 5.87 -3.61
CA CYS A 148 -10.43 6.36 -4.80
C CYS A 148 -9.62 7.64 -4.50
N TYR A 149 -10.22 8.61 -3.79
CA TYR A 149 -9.50 9.83 -3.42
C TYR A 149 -8.43 9.59 -2.36
N LEU A 150 -8.61 8.61 -1.46
CA LEU A 150 -7.59 8.17 -0.53
C LEU A 150 -6.38 7.61 -1.28
N SER A 151 -6.60 6.69 -2.22
CA SER A 151 -5.53 6.12 -3.06
C SER A 151 -4.78 7.21 -3.81
N LYS A 152 -5.50 8.09 -4.51
CA LYS A 152 -4.92 9.24 -5.20
C LYS A 152 -4.09 10.13 -4.27
N TYR A 153 -4.60 10.41 -3.08
CA TYR A 153 -3.91 11.25 -2.12
C TYR A 153 -2.56 10.65 -1.72
N VAL A 154 -2.57 9.37 -1.33
CA VAL A 154 -1.36 8.67 -0.89
C VAL A 154 -0.35 8.51 -2.01
N GLY A 155 -0.78 8.09 -3.20
CA GLY A 155 0.12 7.80 -4.31
C GLY A 155 0.66 9.05 -5.01
N MET A 156 -0.13 10.16 -5.06
CA MET A 156 0.14 11.31 -5.93
C MET A 156 0.43 12.62 -5.19
N TYR A 157 0.06 12.73 -3.90
CA TYR A 157 0.21 13.99 -3.15
C TYR A 157 1.09 13.83 -1.92
N TYR A 158 0.62 13.08 -0.91
CA TYR A 158 1.35 12.95 0.35
C TYR A 158 1.07 11.62 1.05
N PRO A 159 2.10 10.86 1.40
CA PRO A 159 3.53 11.11 1.23
C PRO A 159 4.06 10.99 -0.22
N GLY A 160 3.26 10.48 -1.16
CA GLY A 160 3.62 10.38 -2.57
C GLY A 160 4.14 8.99 -2.98
N LYS A 161 4.84 8.93 -4.11
CA LYS A 161 5.18 7.67 -4.81
C LYS A 161 5.91 6.60 -3.98
N ASN A 162 6.65 7.00 -2.95
CA ASN A 162 7.41 6.06 -2.11
C ASN A 162 6.63 5.61 -0.87
N SER A 163 5.31 5.72 -0.87
CA SER A 163 4.49 5.36 0.28
C SER A 163 3.70 4.09 0.07
N LEU A 164 3.39 3.45 1.21
CA LEU A 164 2.51 2.29 1.30
C LEU A 164 1.44 2.55 2.35
N ILE A 165 0.24 2.09 2.08
CA ILE A 165 -0.83 2.07 3.07
C ILE A 165 -0.64 0.82 3.92
N THR A 166 -0.54 0.99 5.25
CA THR A 166 -0.36 -0.10 6.21
C THR A 166 -1.65 -0.40 6.98
N GLU A 167 -2.52 0.59 7.15
CA GLU A 167 -3.77 0.44 7.89
C GLU A 167 -4.84 1.35 7.28
N ILE A 168 -6.07 0.86 7.19
CA ILE A 168 -7.26 1.66 6.88
C ILE A 168 -8.37 1.26 7.85
N ASP A 169 -8.89 2.22 8.60
CA ASP A 169 -9.99 2.06 9.53
C ASP A 169 -11.16 2.95 9.08
N ILE A 170 -12.22 2.32 8.61
CA ILE A 170 -13.37 2.97 7.97
C ILE A 170 -14.53 3.00 8.95
N ASN A 171 -14.92 4.19 9.39
CA ASN A 171 -16.07 4.42 10.23
C ASN A 171 -17.22 5.01 9.40
N LYS A 172 -18.38 4.35 9.41
CA LYS A 172 -19.64 4.86 8.87
C LYS A 172 -20.47 5.42 10.03
N THR A 173 -20.75 6.71 9.99
CA THR A 173 -21.49 7.41 11.03
C THR A 173 -22.85 7.90 10.53
N ASN A 174 -23.77 8.21 11.44
CA ASN A 174 -25.04 8.85 11.07
C ASN A 174 -24.86 10.35 10.80
N LYS A 175 -23.72 10.92 11.20
CA LYS A 175 -23.40 12.34 11.01
C LYS A 175 -22.87 12.56 9.60
N ILE A 176 -23.45 13.51 8.87
CA ILE A 176 -22.92 13.97 7.59
C ILE A 176 -21.86 15.03 7.90
N PHE A 177 -20.58 14.72 7.67
CA PHE A 177 -19.47 15.65 7.94
C PHE A 177 -19.46 16.85 7.01
N LEU A 178 -19.93 16.67 5.76
CA LEU A 178 -19.94 17.70 4.74
C LEU A 178 -21.19 17.57 3.86
N LYS A 179 -21.97 18.63 3.77
CA LYS A 179 -23.09 18.71 2.83
C LYS A 179 -22.60 18.81 1.37
N ASN A 180 -21.40 19.36 1.16
CA ASN A 180 -20.82 19.62 -0.14
C ASN A 180 -20.04 18.38 -0.68
N ASP A 181 -19.86 18.34 -2.01
CA ASP A 181 -19.13 17.27 -2.71
C ASP A 181 -17.61 17.43 -2.58
N TYR A 182 -17.11 17.49 -1.35
CA TYR A 182 -15.69 17.58 -1.05
C TYR A 182 -15.20 16.38 -0.25
N VAL A 183 -14.05 15.84 -0.64
CA VAL A 183 -13.25 14.93 0.18
C VAL A 183 -12.17 15.77 0.86
N ASN A 184 -12.13 15.76 2.20
CA ASN A 184 -11.08 16.40 2.96
C ASN A 184 -10.14 15.35 3.53
N ILE A 185 -8.83 15.57 3.40
CA ILE A 185 -7.80 14.71 3.97
C ILE A 185 -6.82 15.58 4.74
N SER A 186 -6.49 15.17 5.96
CA SER A 186 -5.50 15.80 6.82
C SER A 186 -4.48 14.75 7.25
N SER A 187 -3.21 15.10 7.22
CA SER A 187 -2.10 14.24 7.63
C SER A 187 -1.39 14.79 8.84
N PHE A 188 -0.97 13.90 9.71
CA PHE A 188 -0.33 14.17 10.98
C PHE A 188 0.91 13.30 11.13
N ARG A 189 2.05 13.90 11.40
CA ARG A 189 3.28 13.17 11.69
C ARG A 189 3.52 13.17 13.19
N ILE A 190 3.48 11.99 13.80
CA ILE A 190 3.62 11.84 15.25
C ILE A 190 5.07 12.00 15.67
N ASP A 191 5.99 11.32 14.97
CA ASP A 191 7.41 11.30 15.29
C ASP A 191 8.25 11.36 14.02
N LYS A 192 9.23 12.25 13.99
CA LYS A 192 10.12 12.39 12.83
C LYS A 192 11.04 11.19 12.63
N ARG A 193 11.30 10.42 13.69
CA ARG A 193 12.15 9.22 13.65
C ARG A 193 11.48 8.06 12.93
N PHE A 194 10.15 7.98 12.94
CA PHE A 194 9.41 6.92 12.28
C PHE A 194 8.82 7.41 10.95
N PRO A 195 8.99 6.63 9.87
CA PRO A 195 8.45 6.99 8.54
C PRO A 195 6.94 6.70 8.46
N ILE A 196 6.19 6.87 9.56
CA ILE A 196 4.75 6.62 9.64
C ILE A 196 4.01 7.95 9.71
N ILE A 197 2.95 8.06 8.91
CA ILE A 197 2.06 9.20 8.89
C ILE A 197 0.64 8.70 9.17
N ILE A 198 -0.04 9.35 10.10
CA ILE A 198 -1.46 9.14 10.35
C ILE A 198 -2.24 10.15 9.53
N ASN A 199 -3.31 9.66 8.91
CA ASN A 199 -4.14 10.46 8.04
C ASN A 199 -5.61 10.28 8.41
N ILE A 200 -6.40 11.33 8.22
CA ILE A 200 -7.84 11.32 8.43
C ILE A 200 -8.51 11.84 7.15
N LEU A 201 -9.39 11.04 6.59
CA LEU A 201 -10.27 11.42 5.49
C LEU A 201 -11.70 11.57 6.01
N THR A 202 -12.37 12.65 5.60
CA THR A 202 -13.81 12.82 5.83
C THR A 202 -14.54 13.06 4.51
N TYR A 203 -15.58 12.27 4.27
CA TYR A 203 -16.45 12.41 3.10
C TYR A 203 -17.86 11.88 3.40
N LYS A 204 -18.89 12.70 3.18
CA LYS A 204 -20.28 12.38 3.49
C LYS A 204 -20.40 11.86 4.93
N ASN A 205 -20.84 10.63 5.10
CA ASN A 205 -20.99 9.95 6.41
C ASN A 205 -19.82 9.01 6.75
N TYR A 206 -18.70 9.11 6.02
CA TYR A 206 -17.50 8.33 6.30
C TYR A 206 -16.41 9.17 6.94
N LYS A 207 -15.82 8.63 8.01
CA LYS A 207 -14.57 9.08 8.59
C LYS A 207 -13.58 7.92 8.54
N ILE A 208 -12.50 8.10 7.79
CA ILE A 208 -11.51 7.05 7.52
C ILE A 208 -10.19 7.48 8.12
N TYR A 209 -9.69 6.69 9.07
CA TYR A 209 -8.34 6.80 9.59
C TYR A 209 -7.45 5.86 8.79
N PHE A 210 -6.28 6.32 8.40
CA PHE A 210 -5.35 5.45 7.70
C PHE A 210 -3.91 5.80 8.00
N LYS A 211 -3.06 4.76 8.05
CA LYS A 211 -1.64 4.89 8.25
C LYS A 211 -0.90 4.63 6.95
N THR A 212 0.09 5.46 6.69
CA THR A 212 1.00 5.29 5.56
C THR A 212 2.43 5.23 6.08
N ALA A 213 3.22 4.30 5.52
CA ALA A 213 4.65 4.22 5.74
C ALA A 213 5.38 4.79 4.52
N ILE A 214 6.39 5.62 4.76
CA ILE A 214 7.29 6.12 3.72
C ILE A 214 8.42 5.11 3.57
N ARG A 215 8.62 4.59 2.38
CA ARG A 215 9.81 3.80 2.05
C ARG A 215 10.94 4.78 1.74
N PRO A 216 12.15 4.57 2.30
CA PRO A 216 13.31 5.33 1.86
C PRO A 216 13.50 5.09 0.36
N ALA A 217 13.86 6.13 -0.38
CA ALA A 217 14.33 5.96 -1.74
C ALA A 217 15.57 5.07 -1.69
N LEU A 218 15.57 3.97 -2.42
CA LEU A 218 16.78 3.18 -2.64
C LEU A 218 17.67 4.01 -3.56
N ASN A 219 18.48 4.89 -2.99
CA ASN A 219 19.56 5.52 -3.70
C ASN A 219 20.64 4.45 -3.88
N LEU A 220 20.52 3.69 -4.95
CA LEU A 220 21.58 2.81 -5.42
C LEU A 220 22.70 3.68 -6.02
N THR A 221 23.31 4.51 -5.21
CA THR A 221 24.57 5.15 -5.57
C THR A 221 25.65 4.09 -5.46
N PHE A 222 26.11 3.63 -6.59
CA PHE A 222 27.27 2.74 -6.68
C PHE A 222 28.49 3.56 -6.22
N ASN A 223 28.85 3.45 -4.96
CA ASN A 223 30.12 3.97 -4.49
C ASN A 223 31.22 3.04 -5.02
N LYS A 224 32.08 3.53 -5.89
CA LYS A 224 33.26 2.77 -6.33
C LYS A 224 33.99 2.33 -5.08
N PRO A 225 34.34 1.03 -4.97
CA PRO A 225 35.11 0.54 -3.83
C PRO A 225 36.43 1.33 -3.71
N ASN A 226 36.79 1.68 -2.50
CA ASN A 226 38.02 2.41 -2.29
C ASN A 226 39.24 1.51 -2.63
N LYS A 227 40.39 2.13 -2.89
CA LYS A 227 41.61 1.44 -3.30
C LYS A 227 42.04 0.34 -2.31
N LYS A 228 41.89 0.59 -1.02
CA LYS A 228 42.22 -0.38 0.05
C LYS A 228 41.35 -1.64 -0.04
N ILE A 229 40.03 -1.51 -0.26
CA ILE A 229 39.13 -2.66 -0.45
C ILE A 229 39.56 -3.49 -1.65
N LEU A 230 39.92 -2.86 -2.77
CA LEU A 230 40.39 -3.56 -3.97
C LEU A 230 41.72 -4.29 -3.74
N GLU A 231 42.65 -3.69 -2.98
CA GLU A 231 43.92 -4.30 -2.58
C GLU A 231 43.69 -5.53 -1.69
N ASP A 232 42.78 -5.44 -0.71
CA ASP A 232 42.46 -6.55 0.20
C ASP A 232 41.76 -7.70 -0.54
N VAL A 233 40.86 -7.40 -1.47
CA VAL A 233 40.20 -8.40 -2.33
C VAL A 233 41.24 -9.14 -3.20
N ASN A 234 42.26 -8.45 -3.72
CA ASN A 234 43.29 -9.06 -4.53
C ASN A 234 44.19 -10.04 -3.75
N LYS A 235 44.30 -9.92 -2.41
CA LYS A 235 45.02 -10.84 -1.52
C LYS A 235 44.24 -12.14 -1.25
N ILE A 236 42.93 -12.18 -1.48
CA ILE A 236 42.14 -13.38 -1.24
C ILE A 236 42.46 -14.43 -2.30
N ASN A 237 43.05 -15.53 -1.91
CA ASN A 237 43.38 -16.64 -2.80
C ASN A 237 42.45 -17.85 -2.58
N LYS A 238 41.16 -17.62 -2.69
CA LYS A 238 40.09 -18.63 -2.50
C LYS A 238 39.00 -18.49 -3.58
N ASN A 239 38.33 -19.59 -3.86
CA ASN A 239 37.11 -19.55 -4.66
C ASN A 239 35.99 -18.88 -3.87
N ILE A 240 35.25 -17.98 -4.50
CA ILE A 240 34.21 -17.20 -3.86
C ILE A 240 32.89 -17.48 -4.58
N PHE A 241 31.89 -17.93 -3.84
CA PHE A 241 30.52 -18.11 -4.31
C PHE A 241 29.66 -17.00 -3.72
N ILE A 242 28.99 -16.23 -4.59
CA ILE A 242 28.10 -15.15 -4.17
C ILE A 242 26.66 -15.56 -4.48
N ILE A 243 25.86 -15.79 -3.45
CA ILE A 243 24.44 -16.08 -3.59
C ILE A 243 23.64 -14.77 -3.43
N GLY A 244 22.65 -14.54 -4.29
CA GLY A 244 21.86 -13.30 -4.27
C GLY A 244 22.55 -12.13 -4.95
N ALA A 245 23.37 -12.37 -5.99
CA ALA A 245 24.13 -11.36 -6.70
C ALA A 245 23.32 -10.51 -7.70
N SER A 246 22.01 -10.68 -7.78
CA SER A 246 21.13 -9.91 -8.68
C SER A 246 20.87 -8.47 -8.22
N SER A 247 21.00 -8.19 -6.91
CA SER A 247 20.76 -6.86 -6.35
C SER A 247 21.41 -6.69 -4.96
N GLY A 248 21.48 -5.43 -4.48
CA GLY A 248 21.97 -5.10 -3.14
C GLY A 248 23.41 -5.56 -2.87
N ILE A 249 23.66 -5.98 -1.64
CA ILE A 249 25.02 -6.35 -1.17
C ILE A 249 25.67 -7.43 -2.04
N GLY A 250 24.93 -8.44 -2.50
CA GLY A 250 25.47 -9.49 -3.35
C GLY A 250 25.94 -8.97 -4.71
N LEU A 251 25.21 -8.02 -5.32
CA LEU A 251 25.62 -7.36 -6.56
C LEU A 251 26.86 -6.47 -6.33
N ASP A 252 26.92 -5.75 -5.23
CA ASP A 252 28.08 -4.92 -4.87
C ASP A 252 29.34 -5.79 -4.69
N MET A 253 29.20 -6.90 -3.98
CA MET A 253 30.29 -7.88 -3.82
C MET A 253 30.72 -8.45 -5.17
N LEU A 254 29.78 -8.86 -6.05
CA LEU A 254 30.10 -9.34 -7.39
C LEU A 254 30.89 -8.31 -8.18
N ASN A 255 30.51 -7.04 -8.13
CA ASN A 255 31.22 -5.96 -8.82
C ASN A 255 32.63 -5.73 -8.25
N ILE A 256 32.80 -5.82 -6.94
CA ILE A 256 34.13 -5.73 -6.29
C ILE A 256 35.02 -6.87 -6.74
N PHE A 257 34.51 -8.10 -6.75
CA PHE A 257 35.32 -9.29 -7.12
C PHE A 257 35.58 -9.44 -8.62
N LYS A 258 34.72 -8.84 -9.51
CA LYS A 258 35.05 -8.77 -10.94
C LYS A 258 36.36 -8.06 -11.28
N HIS A 259 36.82 -7.17 -10.42
CA HIS A 259 38.09 -6.47 -10.60
C HIS A 259 39.29 -7.29 -10.18
N LYS A 260 39.13 -8.50 -9.67
CA LYS A 260 40.21 -9.38 -9.28
C LYS A 260 40.87 -9.99 -10.53
N LYS A 261 42.15 -9.68 -10.76
CA LYS A 261 42.91 -10.03 -11.97
C LYS A 261 43.05 -11.53 -12.28
N LYS A 262 42.59 -12.46 -11.42
CA LYS A 262 42.78 -13.92 -11.57
C LYS A 262 41.51 -14.76 -11.53
N ASN A 263 40.34 -14.20 -11.58
CA ASN A 263 39.11 -15.02 -11.53
C ASN A 263 38.54 -15.30 -12.93
N LYS A 264 38.50 -16.57 -13.32
CA LYS A 264 37.52 -17.06 -14.26
C LYS A 264 36.20 -17.08 -13.49
N ILE A 265 35.22 -16.29 -13.94
CA ILE A 265 33.82 -16.30 -13.49
C ILE A 265 33.10 -17.38 -14.27
#